data_e62c3aba9f2745bd36fcdd1323cb82c1
#
_entry.id   e62c3aba9f2745bd36fcdd1323cb82c1
#
_cell.length_a   1.000
_cell.length_b   1.000
_cell.length_c   1.000
_cell.angle_alpha   90.00
_cell.angle_beta   90.00
_cell.angle_gamma   90.00
#
_symmetry.space_group_name_H-M   'P 1'
#
loop_
_entity.id
_entity.type
_entity.pdbx_description
1 polymer ?
#
loop_
_entity_poly.entity_id
_entity_poly.type
_entity_poly.pdbx_seq_one_letter_code
_entity_poly.pdbx_strand_id
1 'polypeptide(L)'
;MTTLLNFAKEIDELISSDLDQPQFHMPARLYARTNAGIELLGESEGPYELLDYVDKPDSIEVCALVVTGWAAPTGGDDNTPPSKREDRSRCRVILSKNGEGTFTVVRFSNEPEKLNEMGDGGEGLMPLALMAWWDS
;
A
#
# COMPACT_ATOMS: atom_id res chain seq x y z
N MET A 1 0.90 15.14 8.44
CA MET A 1 0.23 13.83 8.53
C MET A 1 -1.07 13.76 7.76
N THR A 2 -1.90 14.81 7.80
CA THR A 2 -3.14 14.87 7.01
C THR A 2 -2.89 14.64 5.52
N THR A 3 -1.79 15.14 4.99
CA THR A 3 -1.46 14.96 3.56
C THR A 3 -1.25 13.51 3.19
N LEU A 4 -0.55 12.74 4.04
CA LEU A 4 -0.30 11.32 3.78
C LEU A 4 -1.59 10.51 3.84
N LEU A 5 -2.42 10.74 4.86
CA LEU A 5 -3.69 10.06 5.01
C LEU A 5 -4.63 10.41 3.85
N ASN A 6 -4.70 11.67 3.48
CA ASN A 6 -5.57 12.10 2.38
C ASN A 6 -5.14 11.48 1.06
N PHE A 7 -3.85 11.40 0.80
CA PHE A 7 -3.35 10.76 -0.42
C PHE A 7 -3.67 9.26 -0.43
N ALA A 8 -3.47 8.59 0.70
CA ALA A 8 -3.81 7.17 0.82
C ALA A 8 -5.30 6.94 0.54
N LYS A 9 -6.17 7.80 1.06
CA LYS A 9 -7.61 7.72 0.81
C LYS A 9 -7.96 7.99 -0.65
N GLU A 10 -7.29 8.95 -1.29
CA GLU A 10 -7.50 9.23 -2.72
C GLU A 10 -7.14 8.01 -3.57
N ILE A 11 -6.02 7.36 -3.26
CA ILE A 11 -5.59 6.15 -3.99
C ILE A 11 -6.57 5.00 -3.73
N ASP A 12 -7.02 4.83 -2.49
CA ASP A 12 -7.99 3.79 -2.15
C ASP A 12 -9.31 3.99 -2.92
N GLU A 13 -9.80 5.22 -3.02
CA GLU A 13 -11.00 5.53 -3.79
C GLU A 13 -10.80 5.29 -5.28
N LEU A 14 -9.64 5.64 -5.80
CA LEU A 14 -9.30 5.42 -7.21
C LEU A 14 -9.38 3.94 -7.55
N ILE A 15 -8.81 3.09 -6.70
CA ILE A 15 -8.81 1.64 -6.89
C ILE A 15 -10.22 1.08 -6.70
N SER A 16 -10.93 1.53 -5.66
CA SER A 16 -12.26 1.04 -5.33
C SER A 16 -13.30 1.38 -6.40
N SER A 17 -13.09 2.48 -7.14
CA SER A 17 -13.98 2.88 -8.23
C SER A 17 -13.73 2.11 -9.53
N ASP A 18 -12.62 1.40 -9.63
CA ASP A 18 -12.30 0.57 -10.81
C ASP A 18 -12.91 -0.81 -10.65
N LEU A 19 -14.15 -0.95 -11.08
CA LEU A 19 -14.92 -2.19 -10.92
C LEU A 19 -14.40 -3.34 -11.79
N ASP A 20 -13.54 -3.06 -12.77
CA ASP A 20 -12.97 -4.08 -13.64
C ASP A 20 -11.75 -4.77 -13.00
N GLN A 21 -11.26 -4.26 -11.87
CA GLN A 21 -10.12 -4.80 -11.17
C GLN A 21 -10.53 -5.65 -9.96
N PRO A 22 -9.86 -6.79 -9.72
CA PRO A 22 -10.09 -7.55 -8.50
C PRO A 22 -9.51 -6.78 -7.31
N GLN A 23 -10.38 -6.21 -6.50
CA GLN A 23 -10.05 -5.24 -5.45
C GLN A 23 -9.03 -5.72 -4.41
N PHE A 24 -9.00 -7.02 -4.14
CA PHE A 24 -8.15 -7.60 -3.10
C PHE A 24 -7.17 -8.64 -3.65
N HIS A 25 -6.98 -8.67 -4.97
CA HIS A 25 -6.08 -9.61 -5.62
C HIS A 25 -5.51 -8.96 -6.89
N MET A 26 -4.72 -7.93 -6.69
CA MET A 26 -4.15 -7.15 -7.79
C MET A 26 -2.63 -7.10 -7.64
N PRO A 27 -1.90 -6.82 -8.73
CA PRO A 27 -0.44 -6.65 -8.62
C PRO A 27 -0.09 -5.43 -7.77
N ALA A 28 1.13 -5.41 -7.25
CA ALA A 28 1.64 -4.25 -6.53
C ALA A 28 1.72 -3.05 -7.48
N ARG A 29 1.32 -1.88 -7.01
CA ARG A 29 1.34 -0.64 -7.77
C ARG A 29 2.00 0.47 -7.00
N LEU A 30 2.68 1.35 -7.71
CA LEU A 30 3.29 2.54 -7.13
C LEU A 30 2.69 3.77 -7.80
N TYR A 31 1.98 4.57 -7.02
CA TYR A 31 1.38 5.83 -7.46
C TYR A 31 2.16 7.00 -6.89
N ALA A 32 2.10 8.13 -7.56
CA ALA A 32 2.68 9.36 -7.04
C ALA A 32 1.86 10.57 -7.47
N ARG A 33 1.93 11.64 -6.69
CA ARG A 33 1.40 12.94 -7.09
C ARG A 33 2.54 13.73 -7.71
N THR A 34 2.37 14.06 -8.97
CA THR A 34 3.31 14.85 -9.74
C THR A 34 2.65 16.17 -10.15
N ASN A 35 3.33 16.99 -10.92
CA ASN A 35 2.76 18.21 -11.49
C ASN A 35 1.57 17.91 -12.42
N ALA A 36 1.50 16.71 -12.97
CA ALA A 36 0.40 16.27 -13.85
C ALA A 36 -0.78 15.66 -13.08
N GLY A 37 -0.70 15.55 -11.75
CA GLY A 37 -1.72 14.93 -10.92
C GLY A 37 -1.28 13.57 -10.37
N ILE A 38 -2.22 12.67 -10.17
CA ILE A 38 -1.91 11.31 -9.68
C ILE A 38 -1.52 10.45 -10.87
N GLU A 39 -0.33 9.85 -10.81
CA GLU A 39 0.20 9.00 -11.87
C GLU A 39 0.57 7.62 -11.32
N LEU A 40 0.29 6.59 -12.11
CA LEU A 40 0.78 5.23 -11.85
C LEU A 40 2.20 5.15 -12.39
N LEU A 41 3.18 5.01 -11.49
CA LEU A 41 4.59 4.93 -11.88
C LEU A 41 5.00 3.54 -12.34
N GLY A 42 4.35 2.50 -11.86
CA GLY A 42 4.65 1.14 -12.25
C GLY A 42 3.78 0.12 -11.56
N GLU A 43 3.88 -1.11 -12.04
CA GLU A 43 3.11 -2.25 -11.55
C GLU A 43 3.96 -3.50 -11.68
N SER A 44 3.90 -4.38 -10.68
CA SER A 44 4.64 -5.65 -10.68
C SER A 44 3.95 -6.63 -9.75
N GLU A 45 4.26 -7.91 -9.88
CA GLU A 45 3.70 -8.94 -9.00
C GLU A 45 4.15 -8.77 -7.55
N GLY A 46 5.37 -8.25 -7.32
CA GLY A 46 5.89 -8.03 -5.97
C GLY A 46 6.30 -6.59 -5.72
N PRO A 47 6.12 -6.08 -4.48
CA PRO A 47 6.46 -4.69 -4.17
C PRO A 47 7.96 -4.41 -4.23
N TYR A 48 8.80 -5.35 -3.82
CA TYR A 48 10.26 -5.15 -3.83
C TYR A 48 10.81 -5.10 -5.26
N GLU A 49 10.31 -5.99 -6.12
CA GLU A 49 10.63 -5.99 -7.54
C GLU A 49 10.22 -4.68 -8.20
N LEU A 50 9.02 -4.19 -7.85
CA LEU A 50 8.51 -2.92 -8.36
C LEU A 50 9.44 -1.76 -7.99
N LEU A 51 9.86 -1.67 -6.74
CA LEU A 51 10.73 -0.61 -6.26
C LEU A 51 12.15 -0.69 -6.86
N ASP A 52 12.57 -1.89 -7.27
CA ASP A 52 13.88 -2.06 -7.91
C ASP A 52 13.94 -1.49 -9.32
N TYR A 53 12.83 -1.58 -10.07
CA TYR A 53 12.89 -1.16 -11.47
C TYR A 53 12.28 0.22 -11.75
N VAL A 54 11.46 0.75 -10.86
CA VAL A 54 10.85 2.07 -11.07
C VAL A 54 11.81 3.15 -10.58
N ASP A 55 12.19 4.05 -11.47
CA ASP A 55 13.00 5.20 -11.10
C ASP A 55 12.12 6.28 -10.46
N LYS A 56 12.62 6.87 -9.39
CA LYS A 56 11.89 7.93 -8.71
C LYS A 56 11.94 9.22 -9.54
N PRO A 57 10.78 9.81 -9.88
CA PRO A 57 10.76 11.12 -10.55
C PRO A 57 11.38 12.20 -9.67
N ASP A 58 11.97 13.21 -10.30
CA ASP A 58 12.66 14.28 -9.58
C ASP A 58 11.76 15.16 -8.73
N SER A 59 10.47 15.28 -9.11
CA SER A 59 9.56 16.24 -8.48
C SER A 59 8.25 15.59 -8.07
N ILE A 60 8.32 14.73 -7.05
CA ILE A 60 7.08 14.16 -6.48
C ILE A 60 6.91 14.66 -5.05
N GLU A 61 5.66 14.99 -4.70
CA GLU A 61 5.30 15.44 -3.35
C GLU A 61 5.06 14.27 -2.42
N VAL A 62 4.44 13.21 -2.93
CA VAL A 62 4.00 12.07 -2.15
C VAL A 62 3.86 10.86 -3.09
N CYS A 63 4.12 9.68 -2.56
CA CYS A 63 3.88 8.44 -3.28
C CYS A 63 3.07 7.47 -2.41
N ALA A 64 2.53 6.43 -3.05
CA ALA A 64 1.80 5.38 -2.36
C ALA A 64 2.10 4.04 -3.01
N LEU A 65 2.51 3.09 -2.18
CA LEU A 65 2.71 1.70 -2.57
C LEU A 65 1.47 0.91 -2.18
N VAL A 66 0.85 0.26 -3.17
CA VAL A 66 -0.37 -0.53 -2.98
C VAL A 66 -0.02 -1.99 -3.13
N VAL A 67 -0.35 -2.80 -2.13
CA VAL A 67 -0.15 -4.24 -2.17
C VAL A 67 -1.41 -4.94 -1.68
N THR A 68 -1.67 -6.15 -2.20
CA THR A 68 -2.73 -7.00 -1.69
C THR A 68 -2.11 -8.30 -1.18
N GLY A 69 -2.76 -8.93 -0.23
CA GLY A 69 -2.25 -10.15 0.35
C GLY A 69 -3.21 -10.75 1.35
N TRP A 70 -2.69 -11.67 2.14
CA TRP A 70 -3.43 -12.34 3.20
C TRP A 70 -3.11 -11.70 4.54
N ALA A 71 -4.13 -11.55 5.37
CA ALA A 71 -3.99 -11.11 6.75
C ALA A 71 -4.79 -12.03 7.65
N ALA A 72 -4.33 -12.20 8.89
CA ALA A 72 -5.03 -12.97 9.90
C ALA A 72 -4.94 -12.24 11.24
N PRO A 73 -5.90 -12.46 12.15
CA PRO A 73 -5.83 -11.85 13.48
C PRO A 73 -4.52 -12.17 14.18
N THR A 74 -3.99 -11.19 14.90
CA THR A 74 -2.78 -11.37 15.72
C THR A 74 -3.17 -11.87 17.11
N GLY A 75 -2.22 -12.46 17.84
CA GLY A 75 -2.41 -12.85 19.23
C GLY A 75 -2.64 -14.32 19.48
N GLY A 76 -2.47 -15.19 18.50
CA GLY A 76 -2.48 -16.64 18.70
C GLY A 76 -1.07 -17.18 18.94
N ASP A 77 -0.99 -18.35 19.52
CA ASP A 77 0.30 -19.07 19.71
C ASP A 77 0.73 -19.79 18.43
N ASP A 78 -0.03 -19.63 17.38
CA ASP A 78 0.17 -20.35 16.14
C ASP A 78 1.13 -19.58 15.24
N ASN A 79 2.20 -20.25 14.81
CA ASN A 79 3.20 -19.70 13.90
C ASN A 79 2.80 -19.89 12.42
N THR A 80 1.58 -20.34 12.15
CA THR A 80 1.11 -20.54 10.78
C THR A 80 1.06 -19.19 10.05
N PRO A 81 1.66 -19.09 8.84
CA PRO A 81 1.59 -17.87 8.06
C PRO A 81 0.14 -17.46 7.77
N PRO A 82 -0.17 -16.16 7.67
CA PRO A 82 -1.55 -15.72 7.39
C PRO A 82 -2.17 -16.38 6.17
N SER A 83 -1.39 -16.63 5.13
CA SER A 83 -1.89 -17.26 3.90
C SER A 83 -2.39 -18.70 4.07
N LYS A 84 -2.09 -19.32 5.21
CA LYS A 84 -2.46 -20.72 5.49
C LYS A 84 -3.44 -20.87 6.64
N ARG A 85 -3.83 -19.77 7.29
CA ARG A 85 -4.76 -19.79 8.41
C ARG A 85 -6.21 -19.83 7.91
N GLU A 86 -7.08 -20.51 8.66
CA GLU A 86 -8.51 -20.60 8.33
C GLU A 86 -9.23 -19.26 8.55
N ASP A 87 -8.75 -18.47 9.52
CA ASP A 87 -9.32 -17.16 9.85
C ASP A 87 -8.73 -16.01 9.01
N ARG A 88 -8.04 -16.33 7.92
CA ARG A 88 -7.43 -15.34 7.04
C ARG A 88 -8.48 -14.59 6.22
N SER A 89 -8.13 -13.37 5.87
CA SER A 89 -8.88 -12.62 4.86
C SER A 89 -7.90 -11.94 3.92
N ARG A 90 -8.34 -11.66 2.69
CA ARG A 90 -7.56 -10.85 1.78
C ARG A 90 -7.60 -9.41 2.27
N CYS A 91 -6.52 -8.67 2.02
CA CYS A 91 -6.46 -7.26 2.37
C CYS A 91 -5.74 -6.47 1.29
N ARG A 92 -6.00 -5.17 1.30
CA ARG A 92 -5.30 -4.20 0.47
C ARG A 92 -4.64 -3.19 1.37
N VAL A 93 -3.31 -3.08 1.28
CA VAL A 93 -2.51 -2.17 2.08
C VAL A 93 -2.03 -1.04 1.19
N ILE A 94 -2.21 0.19 1.65
CA ILE A 94 -1.68 1.37 0.97
C ILE A 94 -0.73 2.05 1.93
N LEU A 95 0.55 2.08 1.55
CA LEU A 95 1.60 2.72 2.32
C LEU A 95 2.00 4.01 1.60
N SER A 96 1.63 5.16 2.18
CA SER A 96 1.97 6.45 1.61
C SER A 96 3.24 7.01 2.23
N LYS A 97 4.00 7.77 1.44
CA LYS A 97 5.30 8.32 1.83
C LYS A 97 5.49 9.71 1.24
N ASN A 98 5.96 10.65 2.08
CA ASN A 98 6.45 11.96 1.64
C ASN A 98 7.76 12.27 2.36
N GLY A 99 8.25 13.50 2.27
CA GLY A 99 9.48 13.91 2.93
C GLY A 99 9.41 13.94 4.47
N GLU A 100 8.22 13.89 5.05
CA GLU A 100 8.01 13.97 6.49
C GLU A 100 7.82 12.61 7.16
N GLY A 101 7.35 11.59 6.43
CA GLY A 101 7.10 10.30 7.03
C GLY A 101 6.30 9.35 6.16
N THR A 102 5.68 8.37 6.81
CA THR A 102 4.84 7.35 6.16
C THR A 102 3.51 7.21 6.89
N PHE A 103 2.50 6.72 6.18
CA PHE A 103 1.20 6.43 6.77
C PHE A 103 0.59 5.22 6.06
N THR A 104 0.02 4.30 6.83
CA THR A 104 -0.55 3.05 6.32
C THR A 104 -2.06 2.99 6.53
N VAL A 105 -2.79 2.63 5.49
CA VAL A 105 -4.21 2.28 5.59
C VAL A 105 -4.42 0.87 5.07
N VAL A 106 -5.39 0.16 5.62
CA VAL A 106 -5.67 -1.24 5.26
C VAL A 106 -7.18 -1.42 5.11
N ARG A 107 -7.57 -2.08 4.03
CA ARG A 107 -8.97 -2.48 3.81
C ARG A 107 -9.00 -4.00 3.72
N PHE A 108 -9.92 -4.62 4.48
CA PHE A 108 -10.07 -6.07 4.49
C PHE A 108 -11.25 -6.49 3.61
N SER A 109 -11.12 -7.64 2.94
CA SER A 109 -12.16 -8.14 2.05
C SER A 109 -13.43 -8.56 2.80
N ASN A 110 -13.31 -8.94 4.08
CA ASN A 110 -14.47 -9.31 4.90
C ASN A 110 -15.18 -8.10 5.53
N GLU A 111 -14.58 -6.91 5.42
CA GLU A 111 -15.19 -5.64 5.83
C GLU A 111 -14.88 -4.58 4.76
N PRO A 112 -15.38 -4.79 3.52
CA PRO A 112 -14.94 -3.94 2.38
C PRO A 112 -15.38 -2.49 2.46
N GLU A 113 -16.34 -2.17 3.31
CA GLU A 113 -16.82 -0.80 3.50
C GLU A 113 -16.00 -0.01 4.51
N LYS A 114 -15.04 -0.65 5.20
CA LYS A 114 -14.26 -0.02 6.26
C LYS A 114 -12.80 0.14 5.84
N LEU A 115 -12.29 1.37 5.92
CA LEU A 115 -10.87 1.65 5.75
C LEU A 115 -10.24 1.83 7.12
N ASN A 116 -9.24 1.01 7.43
CA ASN A 116 -8.55 1.04 8.72
C ASN A 116 -7.31 1.93 8.63
N GLU A 117 -7.20 2.93 9.49
CA GLU A 117 -6.05 3.82 9.55
C GLU A 117 -5.07 3.27 10.59
N MET A 118 -3.92 2.79 10.10
CA MET A 118 -2.94 2.11 10.94
C MET A 118 -1.86 3.04 11.49
N GLY A 119 -1.85 4.30 11.08
CA GLY A 119 -0.85 5.26 11.52
C GLY A 119 0.40 5.24 10.67
N ASP A 120 1.56 5.59 11.26
CA ASP A 120 2.80 5.62 10.50
C ASP A 120 3.12 4.23 9.94
N GLY A 121 4.03 4.18 8.96
CA GLY A 121 4.33 2.95 8.24
C GLY A 121 4.93 1.84 9.08
N GLY A 122 5.31 2.16 10.30
CA GLY A 122 5.82 1.20 11.24
C GLY A 122 7.17 0.61 10.87
N GLU A 123 7.43 -0.56 11.43
CA GLU A 123 8.66 -1.31 11.21
C GLU A 123 8.41 -2.43 10.21
N GLY A 124 9.42 -2.81 9.48
CA GLY A 124 9.35 -3.93 8.55
C GLY A 124 10.11 -3.66 7.27
N LEU A 125 10.18 -4.68 6.43
CA LEU A 125 10.96 -4.62 5.20
C LEU A 125 10.32 -3.71 4.15
N MET A 126 8.99 -3.73 4.05
CA MET A 126 8.30 -2.95 3.03
C MET A 126 8.40 -1.43 3.28
N PRO A 127 8.15 -0.90 4.49
CA PRO A 127 8.43 0.50 4.77
C PRO A 127 9.88 0.89 4.54
N LEU A 128 10.84 0.04 4.93
CA LEU A 128 12.26 0.30 4.72
C LEU A 128 12.61 0.36 3.23
N ALA A 129 12.06 -0.54 2.44
CA ALA A 129 12.29 -0.56 0.99
C ALA A 129 11.73 0.70 0.33
N LEU A 130 10.53 1.14 0.74
CA LEU A 130 9.94 2.36 0.21
C LEU A 130 10.74 3.60 0.60
N MET A 131 11.24 3.64 1.83
CA MET A 131 12.10 4.74 2.30
C MET A 131 13.38 4.81 1.48
N ALA A 132 14.03 3.66 1.21
CA ALA A 132 15.23 3.60 0.40
C ALA A 132 14.97 4.08 -1.03
N TRP A 133 13.84 3.70 -1.61
CA TRP A 133 13.43 4.16 -2.93
C TRP A 133 13.20 5.67 -2.95
N TRP A 134 12.54 6.19 -1.92
CA TRP A 134 12.27 7.63 -1.80
C TRP A 134 13.57 8.44 -1.72
N ASP A 135 14.57 7.92 -1.02
CA ASP A 135 15.85 8.60 -0.81
C ASP A 135 16.86 8.37 -1.95
N SER A 136 16.50 7.59 -2.94
CA SER A 136 17.39 7.27 -4.06
C SER A 136 17.63 8.44 -5.03
#